data_d75f56bfe7720994353ce0fb126adb40
#
_entry.id   d75f56bfe7720994353ce0fb126adb40
#
_cell.length_a   1.000
_cell.length_b   1.000
_cell.length_c   1.000
_cell.angle_alpha   90.00
_cell.angle_beta   90.00
_cell.angle_gamma   90.00
#
_symmetry.space_group_name_H-M   'P 1'
#
loop_
_entity.id
_entity.type
_entity.pdbx_description
1 polymer ?
#
loop_
_entity_poly.entity_id
_entity_poly.type
_entity_poly.pdbx_seq_one_letter_code
_entity_poly.pdbx_strand_id
1 'polypeptide(L)'
;PFPDGHPGLRDEVRVPGVMTSRSEATVRNELGREYACIENIDDQVGLVVEKLKKMGELENTYIIYTADHGIAVGRHGLMGKQNLYEHSWRVPFIVSGPGIKSGTRAKGNNYLLDILPPVCDLAGIAIPKTVQGKSLKPVLEGEKEQIRNVLYGAYCGGTKPGMRSVRKGDWKLIKYDTMDGTVRRTQLFNLKENPHELLIEHQAKDVIAKTGNSPRKKQVNLAVNPQYKDELKEMEELLLSEMKRLNDPYRFWDQPFK
;
A
#
# COMPACT_ATOMS: atom_id res chain seq x y z
N PRO A 1 -15.80 7.84 9.43
CA PRO A 1 -15.35 9.12 9.95
C PRO A 1 -14.38 9.77 8.96
N PHE A 2 -14.75 10.95 8.46
CA PHE A 2 -14.06 11.58 7.34
C PHE A 2 -13.75 13.01 7.73
N PRO A 3 -12.52 13.31 8.20
CA PRO A 3 -12.12 14.69 8.42
C PRO A 3 -12.08 15.46 7.09
N ASP A 4 -12.18 16.77 7.18
CA ASP A 4 -12.23 17.67 6.02
C ASP A 4 -10.98 17.64 5.14
N GLY A 5 -9.93 17.02 5.60
CA GLY A 5 -8.71 16.81 4.86
C GLY A 5 -7.61 16.20 5.73
N HIS A 6 -6.58 15.69 5.10
CA HIS A 6 -5.39 15.23 5.79
C HIS A 6 -4.57 16.45 6.27
N PRO A 7 -4.13 16.50 7.54
CA PRO A 7 -3.45 17.69 8.08
C PRO A 7 -2.07 17.97 7.47
N GLY A 8 -1.51 17.05 6.71
CA GLY A 8 -0.15 17.19 6.19
C GLY A 8 0.06 16.66 4.78
N LEU A 9 -0.94 16.05 4.16
CA LEU A 9 -0.81 15.54 2.81
C LEU A 9 -1.79 16.25 1.88
N ARG A 10 -1.26 16.74 0.77
CA ARG A 10 -2.07 17.25 -0.31
C ARG A 10 -2.74 16.07 -1.00
N ASP A 11 -4.05 16.14 -1.11
CA ASP A 11 -4.82 15.22 -1.91
C ASP A 11 -4.84 15.63 -3.39
N GLU A 12 -5.46 14.84 -4.27
CA GLU A 12 -5.61 15.13 -5.70
C GLU A 12 -6.65 16.23 -6.00
N VAL A 13 -6.77 17.22 -5.15
CA VAL A 13 -7.79 18.28 -5.23
C VAL A 13 -7.73 19.17 -6.47
N ARG A 14 -6.65 19.07 -7.24
CA ARG A 14 -6.47 19.83 -8.49
C ARG A 14 -6.72 19.01 -9.75
N VAL A 15 -7.03 17.74 -9.60
CA VAL A 15 -7.34 16.87 -10.75
C VAL A 15 -8.81 17.09 -11.12
N PRO A 16 -9.13 17.44 -12.36
CA PRO A 16 -10.52 17.55 -12.79
C PRO A 16 -11.29 16.25 -12.51
N GLY A 17 -12.48 16.39 -11.91
CA GLY A 17 -13.32 15.25 -11.53
C GLY A 17 -13.03 14.65 -10.15
N VAL A 18 -11.92 14.99 -9.51
CA VAL A 18 -11.69 14.62 -8.10
C VAL A 18 -12.48 15.55 -7.18
N MET A 19 -13.28 14.96 -6.33
CA MET A 19 -14.15 15.72 -5.45
C MET A 19 -13.39 16.38 -4.31
N THR A 20 -13.62 17.66 -4.11
CA THR A 20 -13.08 18.42 -2.98
C THR A 20 -13.90 18.22 -1.70
N SER A 21 -15.19 17.90 -1.82
CA SER A 21 -16.07 17.62 -0.69
C SER A 21 -15.82 16.20 -0.16
N ARG A 22 -15.70 16.07 1.16
CA ARG A 22 -15.49 14.81 1.86
C ARG A 22 -16.63 14.46 2.82
N SER A 23 -17.83 14.93 2.52
CA SER A 23 -19.01 14.55 3.27
C SER A 23 -19.23 13.03 3.23
N GLU A 24 -19.91 12.49 4.22
CA GLU A 24 -20.24 11.06 4.24
C GLU A 24 -20.99 10.64 2.97
N ALA A 25 -21.93 11.46 2.51
CA ALA A 25 -22.69 11.19 1.29
C ALA A 25 -21.78 11.12 0.06
N THR A 26 -20.83 12.05 -0.07
CA THR A 26 -19.83 12.06 -1.16
C THR A 26 -19.00 10.79 -1.13
N VAL A 27 -18.44 10.43 0.01
CA VAL A 27 -17.59 9.24 0.12
C VAL A 27 -18.36 7.94 -0.15
N ARG A 28 -19.60 7.82 0.35
CA ARG A 28 -20.45 6.66 0.06
C ARG A 28 -20.75 6.53 -1.43
N ASN A 29 -21.03 7.65 -2.10
CA ASN A 29 -21.29 7.66 -3.54
C ASN A 29 -20.05 7.26 -4.34
N GLU A 30 -18.87 7.77 -3.98
CA GLU A 30 -17.61 7.37 -4.64
C GLU A 30 -17.28 5.90 -4.39
N LEU A 31 -17.46 5.39 -3.18
CA LEU A 31 -17.30 3.95 -2.91
C LEU A 31 -18.26 3.09 -3.76
N GLY A 32 -19.51 3.54 -3.95
CA GLY A 32 -20.46 2.86 -4.82
C GLY A 32 -19.99 2.80 -6.27
N ARG A 33 -19.43 3.91 -6.78
CA ARG A 33 -18.84 3.97 -8.13
C ARG A 33 -17.61 3.07 -8.27
N GLU A 34 -16.71 3.09 -7.29
CA GLU A 34 -15.54 2.20 -7.25
C GLU A 34 -15.96 0.72 -7.27
N TYR A 35 -16.95 0.35 -6.48
CA TYR A 35 -17.46 -1.03 -6.47
C TYR A 35 -18.08 -1.43 -7.80
N ALA A 36 -18.82 -0.55 -8.45
CA ALA A 36 -19.36 -0.81 -9.78
C ALA A 36 -18.26 -1.00 -10.84
N CYS A 37 -17.17 -0.21 -10.75
CA CYS A 37 -16.01 -0.40 -11.62
C CYS A 37 -15.33 -1.76 -11.36
N ILE A 38 -15.16 -2.13 -10.08
CA ILE A 38 -14.55 -3.41 -9.69
C ILE A 38 -15.41 -4.59 -10.16
N GLU A 39 -16.73 -4.52 -10.01
CA GLU A 39 -17.67 -5.53 -10.51
C GLU A 39 -17.56 -5.68 -12.03
N ASN A 40 -17.51 -4.59 -12.78
CA ASN A 40 -17.30 -4.65 -14.23
C ASN A 40 -15.96 -5.28 -14.61
N ILE A 41 -14.88 -4.99 -13.86
CA ILE A 41 -13.58 -5.63 -14.08
C ILE A 41 -13.67 -7.13 -13.82
N ASP A 42 -14.36 -7.55 -12.76
CA ASP A 42 -14.57 -8.96 -12.42
C ASP A 42 -15.29 -9.71 -13.54
N ASP A 43 -16.36 -9.12 -14.08
CA ASP A 43 -17.08 -9.65 -15.26
C ASP A 43 -16.13 -9.83 -16.46
N GLN A 44 -15.27 -8.84 -16.75
CA GLN A 44 -14.32 -8.95 -17.88
C GLN A 44 -13.28 -10.05 -17.64
N VAL A 45 -12.79 -10.19 -16.41
CA VAL A 45 -11.90 -11.31 -16.03
C VAL A 45 -12.62 -12.64 -16.24
N GLY A 46 -13.89 -12.74 -15.84
CA GLY A 46 -14.73 -13.91 -16.07
C GLY A 46 -14.82 -14.28 -17.55
N LEU A 47 -15.04 -13.30 -18.43
CA LEU A 47 -15.09 -13.54 -19.90
C LEU A 47 -13.76 -14.08 -20.45
N VAL A 48 -12.62 -13.57 -19.96
CA VAL A 48 -11.30 -14.06 -20.36
C VAL A 48 -11.11 -15.53 -19.92
N VAL A 49 -11.44 -15.85 -18.66
CA VAL A 49 -11.37 -17.21 -18.12
C VAL A 49 -12.25 -18.18 -18.91
N GLU A 50 -13.49 -17.81 -19.18
CA GLU A 50 -14.40 -18.63 -20.00
C GLU A 50 -13.88 -18.82 -21.43
N LYS A 51 -13.25 -17.82 -22.01
CA LYS A 51 -12.63 -17.96 -23.33
C LYS A 51 -11.48 -18.97 -23.31
N LEU A 52 -10.58 -18.87 -22.32
CA LEU A 52 -9.48 -19.84 -22.13
C LEU A 52 -10.00 -21.26 -21.94
N LYS A 53 -11.05 -21.43 -21.15
CA LYS A 53 -11.71 -22.72 -20.93
C LYS A 53 -12.28 -23.30 -22.23
N LYS A 54 -12.99 -22.50 -23.05
CA LYS A 54 -13.52 -22.91 -24.35
C LYS A 54 -12.42 -23.28 -25.34
N MET A 55 -11.26 -22.71 -25.23
CA MET A 55 -10.08 -23.03 -26.05
C MET A 55 -9.31 -24.26 -25.55
N GLY A 56 -9.63 -24.78 -24.36
CA GLY A 56 -8.87 -25.87 -23.73
C GLY A 56 -7.52 -25.44 -23.17
N GLU A 57 -7.29 -24.12 -23.02
CA GLU A 57 -5.98 -23.55 -22.63
C GLU A 57 -5.94 -23.08 -21.16
N LEU A 58 -7.06 -23.17 -20.42
CA LEU A 58 -7.10 -22.66 -19.04
C LEU A 58 -6.08 -23.35 -18.14
N GLU A 59 -5.93 -24.67 -18.25
CA GLU A 59 -5.00 -25.46 -17.45
C GLU A 59 -3.53 -25.27 -17.88
N ASN A 60 -3.29 -24.61 -19.00
CA ASN A 60 -1.96 -24.27 -19.52
C ASN A 60 -1.65 -22.77 -19.45
N THR A 61 -2.43 -22.01 -18.67
CA THR A 61 -2.31 -20.56 -18.61
C THR A 61 -2.09 -20.09 -17.18
N TYR A 62 -1.07 -19.25 -16.97
CA TYR A 62 -0.91 -18.49 -15.72
C TYR A 62 -1.72 -17.19 -15.78
N ILE A 63 -2.55 -16.96 -14.80
CA ILE A 63 -3.34 -15.75 -14.64
C ILE A 63 -2.80 -14.99 -13.42
N ILE A 64 -2.39 -13.75 -13.62
CA ILE A 64 -1.91 -12.85 -12.56
C ILE A 64 -2.84 -11.64 -12.51
N TYR A 65 -3.50 -11.45 -11.36
CA TYR A 65 -4.35 -10.30 -11.10
C TYR A 65 -3.69 -9.39 -10.05
N THR A 66 -3.52 -8.13 -10.39
CA THR A 66 -2.97 -7.11 -9.49
C THR A 66 -3.43 -5.71 -9.91
N ALA A 67 -2.99 -4.69 -9.15
CA ALA A 67 -3.19 -3.28 -9.48
C ALA A 67 -1.88 -2.50 -9.31
N ASP A 68 -1.77 -1.34 -9.94
CA ASP A 68 -0.61 -0.44 -9.82
C ASP A 68 -0.56 0.25 -8.45
N HIS A 69 -1.70 0.64 -7.92
CA HIS A 69 -1.88 1.25 -6.59
C HIS A 69 -3.33 1.09 -6.12
N GLY A 70 -3.56 1.36 -4.86
CA GLY A 70 -4.90 1.53 -4.30
C GLY A 70 -5.34 2.99 -4.26
N ILE A 71 -6.43 3.27 -3.53
CA ILE A 71 -7.02 4.61 -3.42
C ILE A 71 -7.61 4.84 -2.02
N ALA A 72 -7.62 6.08 -1.57
CA ALA A 72 -8.05 6.43 -0.21
C ALA A 72 -9.57 6.41 -0.02
N VAL A 73 -10.30 7.05 -0.89
CA VAL A 73 -11.76 7.24 -0.87
C VAL A 73 -12.27 7.54 0.53
N GLY A 74 -11.80 8.65 1.10
CA GLY A 74 -12.15 9.15 2.43
C GLY A 74 -11.25 8.71 3.58
N ARG A 75 -10.39 7.69 3.41
CA ARG A 75 -9.47 7.28 4.48
C ARG A 75 -8.45 8.37 4.76
N HIS A 76 -8.21 8.66 6.04
CA HIS A 76 -7.32 9.74 6.50
C HIS A 76 -7.68 11.13 5.96
N GLY A 77 -8.93 11.34 5.53
CA GLY A 77 -9.33 12.59 4.87
C GLY A 77 -8.75 12.77 3.47
N LEU A 78 -8.30 11.69 2.84
CA LEU A 78 -7.76 11.67 1.48
C LEU A 78 -8.77 11.04 0.52
N MET A 79 -8.85 11.52 -0.71
CA MET A 79 -9.65 10.93 -1.79
C MET A 79 -8.78 10.18 -2.79
N GLY A 80 -7.54 10.58 -2.97
CA GLY A 80 -6.62 10.04 -3.96
C GLY A 80 -5.64 9.00 -3.43
N LYS A 81 -4.54 8.84 -4.16
CA LYS A 81 -3.54 7.78 -4.02
C LYS A 81 -2.13 8.28 -3.65
N GLN A 82 -1.93 9.59 -3.56
CA GLN A 82 -0.63 10.24 -3.39
C GLN A 82 -0.11 10.15 -1.96
N ASN A 83 0.01 8.93 -1.43
CA ASN A 83 0.48 8.67 -0.08
C ASN A 83 1.05 7.24 0.05
N LEU A 84 1.62 6.93 1.22
CA LEU A 84 2.22 5.62 1.51
C LEU A 84 1.45 4.81 2.55
N TYR A 85 0.18 5.15 2.83
CA TYR A 85 -0.68 4.31 3.64
C TYR A 85 -1.07 3.01 2.91
N GLU A 86 -1.46 1.98 3.66
CA GLU A 86 -1.81 0.66 3.10
C GLU A 86 -2.91 0.73 2.03
N HIS A 87 -3.87 1.66 2.15
CA HIS A 87 -4.93 1.81 1.14
C HIS A 87 -4.43 2.24 -0.24
N SER A 88 -3.26 2.87 -0.34
CA SER A 88 -2.61 3.24 -1.60
C SER A 88 -1.48 2.29 -1.97
N TRP A 89 -0.76 1.79 -0.99
CA TRP A 89 0.47 1.04 -1.20
C TRP A 89 0.24 -0.47 -1.30
N ARG A 90 -0.76 -1.00 -0.60
CA ARG A 90 -1.09 -2.43 -0.63
C ARG A 90 -2.18 -2.71 -1.66
N VAL A 91 -1.81 -3.46 -2.71
CA VAL A 91 -2.71 -3.89 -3.77
C VAL A 91 -3.00 -5.38 -3.70
N PRO A 92 -4.09 -5.88 -4.33
CA PRO A 92 -4.30 -7.31 -4.49
C PRO A 92 -3.18 -7.92 -5.32
N PHE A 93 -2.83 -9.17 -5.01
CA PHE A 93 -1.93 -9.98 -5.83
C PHE A 93 -2.41 -11.42 -5.80
N ILE A 94 -2.95 -11.89 -6.91
CA ILE A 94 -3.54 -13.22 -7.05
C ILE A 94 -2.87 -13.90 -8.22
N VAL A 95 -2.44 -15.14 -8.04
CA VAL A 95 -1.82 -15.95 -9.10
C VAL A 95 -2.52 -17.30 -9.15
N SER A 96 -2.90 -17.71 -10.35
CA SER A 96 -3.47 -19.03 -10.65
C SER A 96 -2.78 -19.60 -11.88
N GLY A 97 -2.64 -20.91 -11.96
CA GLY A 97 -2.07 -21.59 -13.11
C GLY A 97 -1.43 -22.94 -12.79
N PRO A 98 -0.77 -23.56 -13.76
CA PRO A 98 -0.17 -24.88 -13.62
C PRO A 98 0.82 -24.95 -12.45
N GLY A 99 0.69 -25.97 -11.61
CA GLY A 99 1.58 -26.19 -10.46
C GLY A 99 1.33 -25.27 -9.26
N ILE A 100 0.43 -24.31 -9.36
CA ILE A 100 0.09 -23.42 -8.24
C ILE A 100 -1.04 -24.01 -7.42
N LYS A 101 -0.78 -24.22 -6.11
CA LYS A 101 -1.77 -24.80 -5.21
C LYS A 101 -2.93 -23.84 -4.98
N SER A 102 -4.14 -24.26 -5.34
CA SER A 102 -5.36 -23.46 -5.15
C SER A 102 -5.70 -23.25 -3.67
N GLY A 103 -6.40 -22.15 -3.37
CA GLY A 103 -6.91 -21.84 -2.03
C GLY A 103 -5.83 -21.49 -1.01
N THR A 104 -4.58 -21.31 -1.41
CA THR A 104 -3.48 -20.93 -0.50
C THR A 104 -3.36 -19.42 -0.35
N ARG A 105 -2.74 -18.98 0.77
CA ARG A 105 -2.38 -17.60 1.01
C ARG A 105 -0.93 -17.52 1.48
N ALA A 106 -0.09 -16.85 0.70
CA ALA A 106 1.26 -16.50 1.12
C ALA A 106 1.23 -15.23 1.99
N LYS A 107 2.03 -15.21 3.06
CA LYS A 107 2.10 -14.07 3.99
C LYS A 107 3.21 -13.08 3.66
N GLY A 108 4.03 -13.39 2.67
CA GLY A 108 5.20 -12.61 2.33
C GLY A 108 4.90 -11.28 1.66
N ASN A 109 5.89 -10.41 1.67
CA ASN A 109 5.86 -9.12 1.00
C ASN A 109 6.51 -9.22 -0.38
N ASN A 110 5.94 -8.49 -1.34
CA ASN A 110 6.49 -8.36 -2.70
C ASN A 110 6.24 -6.94 -3.24
N TYR A 111 6.98 -6.58 -4.26
CA TYR A 111 6.76 -5.38 -5.07
C TYR A 111 6.12 -5.74 -6.41
N LEU A 112 5.54 -4.78 -7.09
CA LEU A 112 5.09 -4.96 -8.48
C LEU A 112 6.27 -5.31 -9.43
N LEU A 113 7.46 -4.83 -9.13
CA LEU A 113 8.67 -5.21 -9.89
C LEU A 113 9.06 -6.69 -9.74
N ASP A 114 8.47 -7.40 -8.78
CA ASP A 114 8.64 -8.83 -8.57
C ASP A 114 7.67 -9.68 -9.43
N ILE A 115 6.92 -9.07 -10.35
CA ILE A 115 5.99 -9.78 -11.26
C ILE A 115 6.74 -10.38 -12.45
N LEU A 116 7.62 -9.63 -13.10
CA LEU A 116 8.31 -10.10 -14.30
C LEU A 116 9.23 -11.31 -14.03
N PRO A 117 10.02 -11.36 -12.94
CA PRO A 117 10.88 -12.53 -12.67
C PRO A 117 10.14 -13.86 -12.58
N PRO A 118 9.04 -14.02 -11.81
CA PRO A 118 8.32 -15.29 -11.80
C PRO A 118 7.65 -15.63 -13.14
N VAL A 119 7.23 -14.63 -13.92
CA VAL A 119 6.71 -14.89 -15.29
C VAL A 119 7.80 -15.52 -16.16
N CYS A 120 9.01 -14.97 -16.10
CA CYS A 120 10.15 -15.58 -16.82
C CYS A 120 10.44 -17.00 -16.34
N ASP A 121 10.54 -17.21 -15.02
CA ASP A 121 10.86 -18.53 -14.43
C ASP A 121 9.78 -19.57 -14.74
N LEU A 122 8.50 -19.21 -14.68
CA LEU A 122 7.38 -20.10 -14.99
C LEU A 122 7.31 -20.43 -16.48
N ALA A 123 7.72 -19.50 -17.34
CA ALA A 123 7.77 -19.70 -18.79
C ALA A 123 9.08 -20.37 -19.26
N GLY A 124 10.03 -20.67 -18.36
CA GLY A 124 11.33 -21.20 -18.72
C GLY A 124 12.24 -20.24 -19.48
N ILE A 125 12.04 -18.93 -19.30
CA ILE A 125 12.78 -17.85 -19.96
C ILE A 125 13.79 -17.26 -18.97
N ALA A 126 15.01 -16.98 -19.43
CA ALA A 126 16.01 -16.34 -18.59
C ALA A 126 15.58 -14.94 -18.15
N ILE A 127 15.68 -14.64 -16.85
CA ILE A 127 15.38 -13.31 -16.32
C ILE A 127 16.43 -12.31 -16.84
N PRO A 128 16.03 -11.21 -17.49
CA PRO A 128 16.97 -10.21 -17.99
C PRO A 128 17.81 -9.60 -16.86
N LYS A 129 19.11 -9.40 -17.10
CA LYS A 129 20.06 -8.86 -16.09
C LYS A 129 19.72 -7.46 -15.57
N THR A 130 18.92 -6.70 -16.30
CA THR A 130 18.46 -5.35 -15.92
C THR A 130 17.30 -5.38 -14.94
N VAL A 131 16.68 -6.54 -14.72
CA VAL A 131 15.53 -6.70 -13.81
C VAL A 131 16.00 -6.67 -12.36
N GLN A 132 15.43 -5.78 -11.57
CA GLN A 132 15.74 -5.62 -10.14
C GLN A 132 14.78 -6.40 -9.22
N GLY A 133 13.71 -6.95 -9.79
CA GLY A 133 12.75 -7.78 -9.09
C GLY A 133 13.33 -9.13 -8.67
N LYS A 134 12.64 -9.80 -7.76
CA LYS A 134 12.94 -11.15 -7.31
C LYS A 134 11.84 -12.10 -7.73
N SER A 135 12.19 -13.32 -8.14
CA SER A 135 11.18 -14.30 -8.50
C SER A 135 10.35 -14.72 -7.28
N LEU A 136 9.05 -14.72 -7.46
CA LEU A 136 8.07 -15.26 -6.52
C LEU A 136 7.86 -16.75 -6.70
N LYS A 137 8.46 -17.40 -7.69
CA LYS A 137 8.26 -18.82 -8.00
C LYS A 137 8.38 -19.71 -6.75
N PRO A 138 9.42 -19.59 -5.89
CA PRO A 138 9.53 -20.43 -4.70
C PRO A 138 8.37 -20.24 -3.69
N VAL A 139 7.72 -19.06 -3.68
CA VAL A 139 6.55 -18.80 -2.84
C VAL A 139 5.29 -19.39 -3.47
N LEU A 140 5.16 -19.29 -4.77
CA LEU A 140 4.02 -19.84 -5.53
C LEU A 140 4.00 -21.37 -5.48
N GLU A 141 5.17 -22.02 -5.47
CA GLU A 141 5.35 -23.46 -5.35
C GLU A 141 5.30 -23.96 -3.88
N GLY A 142 5.23 -23.02 -2.91
CA GLY A 142 5.14 -23.36 -1.49
C GLY A 142 6.47 -23.75 -0.82
N GLU A 143 7.60 -23.53 -1.48
CA GLU A 143 8.95 -23.82 -0.97
C GLU A 143 9.41 -22.78 0.06
N LYS A 144 8.91 -21.53 -0.06
CA LYS A 144 9.23 -20.40 0.82
C LYS A 144 7.98 -19.66 1.23
N GLU A 145 7.99 -19.11 2.43
CA GLU A 145 6.90 -18.23 2.87
C GLU A 145 6.99 -16.83 2.26
N GLN A 146 8.21 -16.35 1.97
CA GLN A 146 8.46 -15.01 1.46
C GLN A 146 9.82 -14.88 0.76
N ILE A 147 9.93 -13.85 -0.08
CA ILE A 147 11.19 -13.48 -0.75
C ILE A 147 11.77 -12.17 -0.21
N ARG A 148 10.99 -11.40 0.57
CA ARG A 148 11.38 -10.12 1.12
C ARG A 148 10.89 -9.97 2.55
N ASN A 149 11.78 -9.55 3.45
CA ASN A 149 11.44 -9.22 4.83
C ASN A 149 11.08 -7.76 5.01
N VAL A 150 11.57 -6.90 4.12
CA VAL A 150 11.45 -5.44 4.21
C VAL A 150 10.89 -4.91 2.90
N LEU A 151 9.95 -3.97 3.02
CA LEU A 151 9.51 -3.12 1.93
C LEU A 151 9.91 -1.69 2.23
N TYR A 152 10.39 -1.00 1.22
CA TYR A 152 10.67 0.43 1.23
C TYR A 152 9.79 1.14 0.20
N GLY A 153 9.23 2.27 0.56
CA GLY A 153 8.41 3.10 -0.32
C GLY A 153 8.86 4.55 -0.31
N ALA A 154 8.83 5.17 -1.47
CA ALA A 154 9.08 6.59 -1.63
C ALA A 154 7.98 7.23 -2.48
N TYR A 155 7.51 8.39 -2.09
CA TYR A 155 6.64 9.21 -2.89
C TYR A 155 7.20 10.64 -2.95
N CYS A 156 7.48 11.11 -4.16
CA CYS A 156 8.12 12.40 -4.44
C CYS A 156 7.33 13.27 -5.42
N GLY A 157 6.08 12.91 -5.73
CA GLY A 157 5.24 13.66 -6.64
C GLY A 157 4.65 14.95 -6.02
N GLY A 158 4.34 15.94 -6.84
CA GLY A 158 3.76 17.22 -6.42
C GLY A 158 4.78 18.22 -5.87
N THR A 159 4.36 19.11 -4.96
CA THR A 159 5.23 20.13 -4.36
C THR A 159 6.12 19.51 -3.27
N LYS A 160 7.26 18.98 -3.65
CA LYS A 160 8.30 18.43 -2.76
C LYS A 160 7.80 17.53 -1.62
N PRO A 161 6.98 16.52 -1.86
CA PRO A 161 6.65 15.58 -0.80
C PRO A 161 7.83 14.66 -0.55
N GLY A 162 8.45 14.84 0.58
CA GLY A 162 9.48 13.94 1.08
C GLY A 162 8.85 12.80 1.87
N MET A 163 8.06 11.93 1.24
CA MET A 163 7.47 10.77 1.90
C MET A 163 8.31 9.53 1.70
N ARG A 164 8.64 8.87 2.82
CA ARG A 164 9.32 7.58 2.86
C ARG A 164 8.64 6.67 3.85
N SER A 165 8.60 5.40 3.53
CA SER A 165 8.05 4.38 4.40
C SER A 165 8.92 3.14 4.38
N VAL A 166 8.99 2.46 5.51
CA VAL A 166 9.55 1.12 5.59
C VAL A 166 8.58 0.20 6.33
N ARG A 167 8.49 -1.05 5.89
CA ARG A 167 7.70 -2.09 6.53
C ARG A 167 8.55 -3.32 6.77
N LYS A 168 8.49 -3.86 8.00
CA LYS A 168 9.13 -5.12 8.40
C LYS A 168 8.14 -5.90 9.29
N GLY A 169 7.70 -7.05 8.82
CA GLY A 169 6.66 -7.82 9.50
C GLY A 169 5.37 -7.01 9.68
N ASP A 170 4.93 -6.89 10.93
CA ASP A 170 3.74 -6.13 11.30
C ASP A 170 4.02 -4.64 11.54
N TRP A 171 5.28 -4.22 11.59
CA TRP A 171 5.66 -2.84 11.83
C TRP A 171 5.79 -2.05 10.55
N LYS A 172 5.27 -0.82 10.57
CA LYS A 172 5.39 0.15 9.48
C LYS A 172 5.66 1.53 10.01
N LEU A 173 6.71 2.15 9.47
CA LEU A 173 7.09 3.53 9.71
C LEU A 173 6.81 4.35 8.47
N ILE A 174 6.17 5.50 8.64
CA ILE A 174 5.99 6.51 7.58
C ILE A 174 6.57 7.81 8.10
N LYS A 175 7.47 8.42 7.34
CA LYS A 175 7.95 9.79 7.57
C LYS A 175 7.59 10.66 6.38
N TYR A 176 7.09 11.85 6.64
CA TYR A 176 6.86 12.82 5.58
C TYR A 176 7.25 14.24 6.00
N ASP A 177 7.84 14.93 5.03
CA ASP A 177 8.22 16.34 5.05
C ASP A 177 7.54 16.98 3.84
N THR A 178 6.44 17.66 4.08
CA THR A 178 5.52 18.11 3.05
C THR A 178 5.19 19.59 3.22
N MET A 179 4.42 20.17 2.31
CA MET A 179 4.01 21.57 2.35
C MET A 179 5.22 22.50 2.48
N ASP A 180 6.24 22.26 1.65
CA ASP A 180 7.52 23.00 1.65
C ASP A 180 8.25 23.00 3.02
N GLY A 181 8.13 21.91 3.77
CA GLY A 181 8.78 21.71 5.05
C GLY A 181 8.01 22.24 6.25
N THR A 182 6.81 22.78 6.04
CA THR A 182 5.96 23.28 7.14
C THR A 182 5.25 22.17 7.89
N VAL A 183 5.10 20.99 7.27
CA VAL A 183 4.48 19.83 7.90
C VAL A 183 5.46 18.66 7.89
N ARG A 184 5.89 18.26 9.07
CA ARG A 184 6.82 17.15 9.31
C ARG A 184 6.20 16.17 10.30
N ARG A 185 6.12 14.90 9.91
CA ARG A 185 5.51 13.86 10.74
C ARG A 185 6.30 12.56 10.67
N THR A 186 6.38 11.90 11.80
CA THR A 186 6.79 10.49 11.93
C THR A 186 5.60 9.72 12.47
N GLN A 187 5.22 8.64 11.79
CA GLN A 187 4.11 7.77 12.18
C GLN A 187 4.58 6.33 12.24
N LEU A 188 4.30 5.66 13.35
CA LEU A 188 4.61 4.25 13.56
C LEU A 188 3.29 3.48 13.78
N PHE A 189 3.14 2.38 13.07
CA PHE A 189 1.97 1.51 13.14
C PHE A 189 2.37 0.07 13.38
N ASN A 190 1.54 -0.63 14.18
CA ASN A 190 1.49 -2.08 14.20
C ASN A 190 0.31 -2.54 13.35
N LEU A 191 0.57 -3.07 12.17
CA LEU A 191 -0.47 -3.44 11.19
C LEU A 191 -1.30 -4.66 11.61
N LYS A 192 -0.83 -5.48 12.55
CA LYS A 192 -1.63 -6.55 13.13
C LYS A 192 -2.75 -5.99 13.99
N GLU A 193 -2.49 -4.91 14.72
CA GLU A 193 -3.44 -4.27 15.61
C GLU A 193 -4.27 -3.17 14.93
N ASN A 194 -3.67 -2.47 13.98
CA ASN A 194 -4.26 -1.37 13.21
C ASN A 194 -3.98 -1.55 11.70
N PRO A 195 -4.57 -2.55 11.04
CA PRO A 195 -4.27 -2.92 9.65
C PRO A 195 -4.65 -1.85 8.62
N HIS A 196 -5.42 -0.86 9.01
CA HIS A 196 -5.84 0.26 8.18
C HIS A 196 -5.18 1.58 8.56
N GLU A 197 -4.19 1.53 9.48
CA GLU A 197 -3.43 2.70 9.95
C GLU A 197 -4.33 3.85 10.42
N LEU A 198 -5.54 3.55 10.93
CA LEU A 198 -6.49 4.56 11.35
C LEU A 198 -5.93 5.36 12.53
N LEU A 199 -6.14 6.67 12.49
CA LEU A 199 -5.72 7.61 13.52
C LEU A 199 -6.94 8.35 14.06
N ILE A 200 -6.99 8.51 15.38
CA ILE A 200 -8.10 9.21 16.04
C ILE A 200 -8.17 10.68 15.59
N GLU A 201 -7.02 11.30 15.37
CA GLU A 201 -6.94 12.69 14.89
C GLU A 201 -7.42 12.89 13.45
N HIS A 202 -7.56 11.79 12.70
CA HIS A 202 -8.11 11.79 11.33
C HIS A 202 -9.59 11.41 11.29
N GLN A 203 -10.31 11.41 12.42
CA GLN A 203 -11.71 11.04 12.49
C GLN A 203 -12.57 12.22 12.88
N ALA A 204 -13.54 12.56 12.04
CA ALA A 204 -14.47 13.64 12.29
C ALA A 204 -15.37 13.34 13.50
N LYS A 205 -15.45 14.26 14.45
CA LYS A 205 -16.20 14.09 15.71
C LYS A 205 -17.69 13.93 15.47
N ASP A 206 -18.25 14.65 14.51
CA ASP A 206 -19.65 14.58 14.15
C ASP A 206 -20.03 13.22 13.53
N VAL A 207 -19.12 12.61 12.75
CA VAL A 207 -19.33 11.27 12.20
C VAL A 207 -19.25 10.20 13.30
N ILE A 208 -18.33 10.35 14.25
CA ILE A 208 -18.27 9.49 15.43
C ILE A 208 -19.58 9.57 16.21
N ALA A 209 -20.09 10.78 16.44
CA ALA A 209 -21.34 11.00 17.15
C ALA A 209 -22.55 10.36 16.44
N LYS A 210 -22.60 10.43 15.11
CA LYS A 210 -23.70 9.86 14.30
C LYS A 210 -23.66 8.33 14.22
N THR A 211 -22.47 7.76 14.12
CA THR A 211 -22.30 6.33 13.86
C THR A 211 -22.09 5.50 15.13
N GLY A 212 -21.79 6.14 16.26
CA GLY A 212 -21.39 5.48 17.49
C GLY A 212 -20.04 4.74 17.40
N ASN A 213 -19.36 4.82 16.26
CA ASN A 213 -18.08 4.14 16.02
C ASN A 213 -16.93 4.95 16.64
N SER A 214 -16.72 4.78 17.93
CA SER A 214 -15.56 5.36 18.60
C SER A 214 -14.25 4.72 18.14
N PRO A 215 -13.20 5.52 17.97
CA PRO A 215 -11.88 5.00 17.66
C PRO A 215 -11.40 4.02 18.73
N ARG A 216 -10.79 2.93 18.32
CA ARG A 216 -10.17 1.98 19.25
C ARG A 216 -8.91 2.59 19.84
N LYS A 217 -8.56 2.22 21.09
CA LYS A 217 -7.33 2.70 21.78
C LYS A 217 -6.04 2.51 20.98
N LYS A 218 -6.02 1.53 20.07
CA LYS A 218 -4.86 1.20 19.22
C LYS A 218 -4.81 2.00 17.91
N GLN A 219 -5.81 2.80 17.61
CA GLN A 219 -5.86 3.66 16.42
C GLN A 219 -5.19 5.01 16.71
N VAL A 220 -3.93 4.94 17.08
CA VAL A 220 -3.08 6.08 17.44
C VAL A 220 -1.72 5.95 16.74
N ASN A 221 -1.04 7.07 16.60
CA ASN A 221 0.35 7.08 16.18
C ASN A 221 1.25 6.59 17.32
N LEU A 222 1.89 5.43 17.13
CA LEU A 222 2.76 4.84 18.13
C LEU A 222 4.12 5.55 18.24
N ALA A 223 4.52 6.36 17.27
CA ALA A 223 5.78 7.10 17.28
C ALA A 223 5.89 8.11 18.43
N VAL A 224 4.76 8.56 18.98
CA VAL A 224 4.72 9.51 20.11
C VAL A 224 4.53 8.82 21.45
N ASN A 225 4.43 7.48 21.48
CA ASN A 225 4.24 6.72 22.71
C ASN A 225 5.58 6.16 23.21
N PRO A 226 6.06 6.56 24.41
CA PRO A 226 7.34 6.12 24.95
C PRO A 226 7.50 4.59 25.08
N GLN A 227 6.41 3.85 25.16
CA GLN A 227 6.43 2.39 25.22
C GLN A 227 6.98 1.72 23.95
N TYR A 228 6.93 2.41 22.82
CA TYR A 228 7.38 1.93 21.50
C TYR A 228 8.65 2.63 21.01
N LYS A 229 9.45 3.16 21.95
CA LYS A 229 10.67 3.89 21.62
C LYS A 229 11.72 3.01 20.92
N ASP A 230 11.82 1.77 21.33
CA ASP A 230 12.82 0.85 20.78
C ASP A 230 12.41 0.38 19.39
N GLU A 231 11.14 0.08 19.18
CA GLU A 231 10.57 -0.23 17.85
C GLU A 231 10.69 0.96 16.90
N LEU A 232 10.41 2.18 17.40
CA LEU A 232 10.57 3.38 16.58
C LEU A 232 12.02 3.54 16.13
N LYS A 233 12.97 3.38 17.05
CA LYS A 233 14.39 3.47 16.75
C LYS A 233 14.82 2.42 15.72
N GLU A 234 14.42 1.15 15.91
CA GLU A 234 14.73 0.07 14.95
C GLU A 234 14.18 0.38 13.57
N MET A 235 12.94 0.87 13.48
CA MET A 235 12.31 1.17 12.20
C MET A 235 12.90 2.43 11.54
N GLU A 236 13.37 3.41 12.29
CA GLU A 236 14.09 4.57 11.75
C GLU A 236 15.47 4.18 11.21
N GLU A 237 16.23 3.37 11.95
CA GLU A 237 17.50 2.81 11.47
C GLU A 237 17.33 1.98 10.21
N LEU A 238 16.27 1.17 10.16
CA LEU A 238 15.91 0.39 8.98
C LEU A 238 15.57 1.28 7.78
N LEU A 239 14.78 2.34 8.01
CA LEU A 239 14.45 3.31 6.96
C LEU A 239 15.71 3.94 6.36
N LEU A 240 16.62 4.41 7.20
CA LEU A 240 17.89 5.01 6.75
C LEU A 240 18.78 4.00 6.01
N SER A 241 18.80 2.75 6.47
CA SER A 241 19.52 1.67 5.82
C SER A 241 18.98 1.39 4.40
N GLU A 242 17.66 1.34 4.24
CA GLU A 242 17.03 1.14 2.94
C GLU A 242 17.23 2.33 2.00
N MET A 243 17.12 3.55 2.51
CA MET A 243 17.44 4.77 1.76
C MET A 243 18.88 4.74 1.22
N LYS A 244 19.84 4.36 2.07
CA LYS A 244 21.25 4.21 1.66
C LYS A 244 21.42 3.11 0.62
N ARG A 245 20.82 1.94 0.85
CA ARG A 245 20.91 0.78 -0.06
C ARG A 245 20.37 1.10 -1.46
N LEU A 246 19.33 1.95 -1.52
CA LEU A 246 18.65 2.32 -2.77
C LEU A 246 19.19 3.64 -3.37
N ASN A 247 20.25 4.22 -2.77
CA ASN A 247 20.79 5.51 -3.18
C ASN A 247 19.74 6.63 -3.22
N ASP A 248 18.78 6.63 -2.26
CA ASP A 248 17.80 7.68 -2.16
C ASP A 248 18.49 8.98 -1.68
N PRO A 249 18.49 10.05 -2.47
CA PRO A 249 19.17 11.29 -2.12
C PRO A 249 18.42 12.11 -1.07
N TYR A 250 17.19 11.73 -0.74
CA TYR A 250 16.37 12.51 0.18
C TYR A 250 16.95 12.51 1.59
N ARG A 251 16.77 13.64 2.29
CA ARG A 251 17.21 13.81 3.67
C ARG A 251 16.08 14.39 4.52
N PHE A 252 15.75 13.70 5.59
CA PHE A 252 14.80 14.19 6.57
C PHE A 252 15.42 15.23 7.52
N TRP A 253 14.57 16.02 8.15
CA TRP A 253 14.91 17.10 9.08
C TRP A 253 15.64 16.64 10.36
N ASP A 254 15.37 15.40 10.78
CA ASP A 254 15.88 14.80 12.02
C ASP A 254 17.01 13.79 11.79
N GLN A 255 17.54 13.70 10.58
CA GLN A 255 18.72 12.91 10.31
C GLN A 255 19.97 13.61 10.85
N PRO A 256 20.90 12.86 11.50
CA PRO A 256 22.17 13.44 11.97
C PRO A 256 22.93 14.07 10.81
N PHE A 257 23.53 15.23 11.08
CA PHE A 257 24.46 15.82 10.14
C PHE A 257 25.66 14.88 10.00
N LYS A 258 26.10 14.65 8.77
CA LYS A 258 27.34 13.91 8.51
C LYS A 258 28.53 14.77 8.87
#